data_9b3bd4ca317021880a97b6194d0c46ef
#
_entry.id   9b3bd4ca317021880a97b6194d0c46ef
#
_cell.length_a   1.000
_cell.length_b   1.000
_cell.length_c   1.000
_cell.angle_alpha   90.00
_cell.angle_beta   90.00
_cell.angle_gamma   90.00
#
_symmetry.space_group_name_H-M   'P 1'
#
loop_
_entity.id
_entity.type
_entity.pdbx_description
1 polymer ?
#
loop_
_entity_poly.entity_id
_entity_poly.type
_entity_poly.pdbx_seq_one_letter_code
_entity_poly.pdbx_strand_id
1 'polypeptide(L)'
;QAQETLRKYFGHEAFRPGQEVMVNALTHHRDALGVMPTGAGKSMCYQVPALMLPGVAIVISPLISLMADQVAALKSAGVPAAYLNSSLTPRQMELAMQRARQGAYKIIYVAPERLETPSFQAMAQSMPISLLAVDEAHCVSQWGQDFRPVYLRIADFVDSLPTRPVMGAFTATATERVRQDIIRLLRLQNPETVTTGFDRPNLYFEVIRPKNRDAALMDILRRKRGESGIVYCATRKAVEQVCDKLIRAGIDATRYHAGLSDEERKENQEKFQYDTCPVMVATNAFGMGIDKSNVRFVIHYQMPRSMEAYYQEAGRAGRDGEAAECILLYNGSDIFTAKWMIEHTEPNENMTAAEQSAVRYQDMNRLNRMVDYCTKPGCLRAFILRYFGENAAQDCGHCSACCGARCAIRT
;
A
#
# COMPACT_ATOMS: atom_id res chain seq x y z
N GLN A 1 -15.58 6.36 24.35
CA GLN A 1 -14.87 5.05 24.33
C GLN A 1 -13.87 4.95 23.17
N ALA A 2 -14.28 5.13 21.90
CA ALA A 2 -13.38 4.99 20.73
C ALA A 2 -12.22 6.00 20.76
N GLN A 3 -12.51 7.26 21.05
CA GLN A 3 -11.50 8.31 21.16
C GLN A 3 -10.56 8.10 22.38
N GLU A 4 -11.09 7.60 23.47
CA GLU A 4 -10.26 7.23 24.63
C GLU A 4 -9.30 6.09 24.31
N THR A 5 -9.77 5.08 23.58
CA THR A 5 -8.95 3.96 23.11
C THR A 5 -7.87 4.47 22.16
N LEU A 6 -8.22 5.34 21.22
CA LEU A 6 -7.28 5.97 20.28
C LEU A 6 -6.17 6.73 21.04
N ARG A 7 -6.56 7.56 22.02
CA ARG A 7 -5.60 8.34 22.82
C ARG A 7 -4.71 7.43 23.67
N LYS A 8 -5.32 6.46 24.37
CA LYS A 8 -4.63 5.59 25.32
C LYS A 8 -3.55 4.73 24.67
N TYR A 9 -3.85 4.12 23.53
CA TYR A 9 -2.98 3.14 22.91
C TYR A 9 -2.13 3.69 21.77
N PHE A 10 -2.62 4.73 21.07
CA PHE A 10 -1.98 5.24 19.87
C PHE A 10 -1.52 6.71 19.97
N GLY A 11 -1.84 7.39 21.08
CA GLY A 11 -1.38 8.75 21.35
C GLY A 11 -1.99 9.82 20.44
N HIS A 12 -3.09 9.52 19.76
CA HIS A 12 -3.76 10.47 18.89
C HIS A 12 -4.97 11.10 19.60
N GLU A 13 -5.08 12.43 19.55
CA GLU A 13 -6.15 13.18 20.21
C GLU A 13 -7.49 13.09 19.47
N ALA A 14 -7.47 12.92 18.14
CA ALA A 14 -8.66 12.85 17.30
C ALA A 14 -8.50 11.89 16.12
N PHE A 15 -9.60 11.37 15.65
CA PHE A 15 -9.65 10.61 14.40
C PHE A 15 -9.42 11.50 13.19
N ARG A 16 -8.75 10.97 12.18
CA ARG A 16 -8.67 11.60 10.86
C ARG A 16 -10.00 11.44 10.11
N PRO A 17 -10.26 12.26 9.07
CA PRO A 17 -11.48 12.15 8.28
C PRO A 17 -11.77 10.71 7.84
N GLY A 18 -13.00 10.26 8.04
CA GLY A 18 -13.47 8.92 7.70
C GLY A 18 -13.15 7.81 8.70
N GLN A 19 -12.14 7.96 9.56
CA GLN A 19 -11.77 6.91 10.53
C GLN A 19 -12.88 6.66 11.56
N GLU A 20 -13.45 7.72 12.12
CA GLU A 20 -14.50 7.61 13.16
C GLU A 20 -15.72 6.87 12.65
N VAL A 21 -16.14 7.13 11.42
CA VAL A 21 -17.28 6.45 10.78
C VAL A 21 -17.03 4.95 10.67
N MET A 22 -15.81 4.56 10.23
CA MET A 22 -15.40 3.17 10.13
C MET A 22 -15.35 2.48 11.50
N VAL A 23 -14.74 3.14 12.48
CA VAL A 23 -14.63 2.63 13.85
C VAL A 23 -16.02 2.43 14.45
N ASN A 24 -16.92 3.39 14.29
CA ASN A 24 -18.29 3.29 14.78
C ASN A 24 -19.06 2.16 14.10
N ALA A 25 -18.95 2.00 12.78
CA ALA A 25 -19.61 0.91 12.07
C ALA A 25 -19.17 -0.46 12.63
N LEU A 26 -17.87 -0.70 12.69
CA LEU A 26 -17.33 -1.98 13.16
C LEU A 26 -17.64 -2.27 14.64
N THR A 27 -17.60 -1.26 15.52
CA THR A 27 -17.92 -1.42 16.94
C THR A 27 -19.42 -1.68 17.19
N HIS A 28 -20.28 -1.28 16.25
CA HIS A 28 -21.72 -1.59 16.27
C HIS A 28 -22.07 -2.82 15.41
N HIS A 29 -21.10 -3.69 15.15
CA HIS A 29 -21.25 -4.94 14.40
C HIS A 29 -21.80 -4.75 12.96
N ARG A 30 -21.55 -3.61 12.34
CA ARG A 30 -21.85 -3.34 10.94
C ARG A 30 -20.58 -3.49 10.11
N ASP A 31 -20.64 -4.28 9.03
CA ASP A 31 -19.50 -4.40 8.11
C ASP A 31 -19.11 -3.05 7.53
N ALA A 32 -17.86 -2.91 7.12
CA ALA A 32 -17.36 -1.63 6.62
C ALA A 32 -16.37 -1.81 5.45
N LEU A 33 -16.43 -0.88 4.49
CA LEU A 33 -15.47 -0.76 3.39
C LEU A 33 -14.82 0.61 3.42
N GLY A 34 -13.51 0.66 3.68
CA GLY A 34 -12.70 1.88 3.68
C GLY A 34 -11.81 1.97 2.45
N VAL A 35 -12.06 2.95 1.59
CA VAL A 35 -11.15 3.34 0.52
C VAL A 35 -10.46 4.62 0.95
N MET A 36 -9.23 4.47 1.43
CA MET A 36 -8.48 5.53 2.10
C MET A 36 -7.05 5.56 1.58
N PRO A 37 -6.52 6.69 1.11
CA PRO A 37 -5.18 6.76 0.55
C PRO A 37 -4.10 6.34 1.55
N THR A 38 -2.93 6.01 1.02
CA THR A 38 -1.75 5.70 1.83
C THR A 38 -1.44 6.88 2.76
N GLY A 39 -1.19 6.60 4.03
CA GLY A 39 -0.96 7.62 5.04
C GLY A 39 -2.23 8.17 5.73
N ALA A 40 -3.43 7.80 5.28
CA ALA A 40 -4.68 8.18 5.95
C ALA A 40 -4.93 7.45 7.29
N GLY A 41 -4.05 6.51 7.67
CA GLY A 41 -4.16 5.77 8.92
C GLY A 41 -5.23 4.67 8.90
N LYS A 42 -5.32 3.91 7.81
CA LYS A 42 -6.25 2.76 7.66
C LYS A 42 -6.20 1.78 8.83
N SER A 43 -5.01 1.52 9.38
CA SER A 43 -4.83 0.58 10.47
C SER A 43 -5.63 0.96 11.72
N MET A 44 -5.78 2.25 12.01
CA MET A 44 -6.59 2.72 13.14
C MET A 44 -8.06 2.32 13.00
N CYS A 45 -8.57 2.24 11.76
CA CYS A 45 -9.96 1.89 11.50
C CYS A 45 -10.34 0.47 11.94
N TYR A 46 -9.38 -0.44 12.05
CA TYR A 46 -9.62 -1.81 12.56
C TYR A 46 -8.91 -2.10 13.88
N GLN A 47 -7.78 -1.46 14.18
CA GLN A 47 -7.08 -1.66 15.45
C GLN A 47 -7.87 -1.11 16.64
N VAL A 48 -8.47 0.07 16.51
CA VAL A 48 -9.30 0.63 17.58
C VAL A 48 -10.54 -0.23 17.84
N PRO A 49 -11.36 -0.62 16.84
CA PRO A 49 -12.45 -1.58 17.07
C PRO A 49 -11.98 -2.92 17.64
N ALA A 50 -10.84 -3.43 17.19
CA ALA A 50 -10.28 -4.67 17.74
C ALA A 50 -10.07 -4.59 19.25
N LEU A 51 -9.65 -3.43 19.78
CA LEU A 51 -9.45 -3.24 21.22
C LEU A 51 -10.77 -3.06 21.99
N MET A 52 -11.82 -2.58 21.34
CA MET A 52 -13.12 -2.32 21.95
C MET A 52 -14.05 -3.54 21.95
N LEU A 53 -13.99 -4.36 20.92
CA LEU A 53 -14.82 -5.57 20.79
C LEU A 53 -14.29 -6.69 21.68
N PRO A 54 -15.18 -7.59 22.16
CA PRO A 54 -14.72 -8.79 22.89
C PRO A 54 -13.99 -9.75 21.97
N GLY A 55 -13.20 -10.68 22.53
CA GLY A 55 -12.51 -11.70 21.75
C GLY A 55 -11.29 -11.18 20.99
N VAL A 56 -10.97 -11.83 19.89
CA VAL A 56 -9.79 -11.57 19.06
C VAL A 56 -10.16 -11.00 17.69
N ALA A 57 -9.31 -10.13 17.16
CA ALA A 57 -9.39 -9.65 15.80
C ALA A 57 -8.36 -10.36 14.92
N ILE A 58 -8.80 -10.85 13.76
CA ILE A 58 -7.92 -11.38 12.70
C ILE A 58 -7.76 -10.29 11.64
N VAL A 59 -6.51 -10.02 11.27
CA VAL A 59 -6.18 -9.08 10.18
C VAL A 59 -5.50 -9.85 9.06
N ILE A 60 -6.16 -9.97 7.93
CA ILE A 60 -5.61 -10.60 6.74
C ILE A 60 -4.84 -9.54 5.96
N SER A 61 -3.56 -9.78 5.74
CA SER A 61 -2.69 -8.88 4.98
C SER A 61 -1.78 -9.68 4.04
N PRO A 62 -1.50 -9.18 2.83
CA PRO A 62 -0.63 -9.89 1.89
C PRO A 62 0.87 -9.63 2.15
N LEU A 63 1.20 -8.79 3.13
CA LEU A 63 2.51 -8.17 3.28
C LEU A 63 3.20 -8.63 4.57
N ILE A 64 4.08 -9.62 4.43
CA ILE A 64 4.80 -10.25 5.55
C ILE A 64 5.63 -9.24 6.36
N SER A 65 6.36 -8.36 5.67
CA SER A 65 7.17 -7.32 6.33
C SER A 65 6.32 -6.34 7.15
N LEU A 66 5.21 -5.90 6.58
CA LEU A 66 4.28 -4.99 7.25
C LEU A 66 3.67 -5.61 8.51
N MET A 67 3.37 -6.91 8.49
CA MET A 67 2.83 -7.59 9.68
C MET A 67 3.77 -7.51 10.87
N ALA A 68 5.08 -7.72 10.66
CA ALA A 68 6.07 -7.65 11.72
C ALA A 68 6.15 -6.25 12.33
N ASP A 69 6.16 -5.21 11.49
CA ASP A 69 6.20 -3.81 11.92
C ASP A 69 4.93 -3.41 12.68
N GLN A 70 3.74 -3.80 12.18
CA GLN A 70 2.47 -3.54 12.85
C GLN A 70 2.39 -4.23 14.21
N VAL A 71 2.82 -5.48 14.30
CA VAL A 71 2.86 -6.24 15.56
C VAL A 71 3.87 -5.63 16.54
N ALA A 72 5.03 -5.19 16.07
CA ALA A 72 6.01 -4.51 16.92
C ALA A 72 5.46 -3.20 17.49
N ALA A 73 4.81 -2.39 16.66
CA ALA A 73 4.16 -1.13 17.07
C ALA A 73 3.03 -1.39 18.09
N LEU A 74 2.18 -2.37 17.85
CA LEU A 74 1.12 -2.76 18.79
C LEU A 74 1.67 -3.21 20.14
N LYS A 75 2.70 -4.05 20.15
CA LYS A 75 3.37 -4.49 21.38
C LYS A 75 3.98 -3.30 22.14
N SER A 76 4.62 -2.36 21.45
CA SER A 76 5.14 -1.14 22.06
C SER A 76 4.03 -0.27 22.66
N ALA A 77 2.84 -0.29 22.09
CA ALA A 77 1.64 0.37 22.61
C ALA A 77 0.95 -0.43 23.74
N GLY A 78 1.52 -1.57 24.18
CA GLY A 78 0.95 -2.44 25.22
C GLY A 78 -0.21 -3.32 24.74
N VAL A 79 -0.38 -3.51 23.44
CA VAL A 79 -1.41 -4.37 22.86
C VAL A 79 -0.82 -5.75 22.53
N PRO A 80 -1.35 -6.84 23.11
CA PRO A 80 -0.92 -8.19 22.78
C PRO A 80 -1.27 -8.53 21.32
N ALA A 81 -0.26 -8.71 20.49
CA ALA A 81 -0.43 -9.02 19.07
C ALA A 81 0.58 -10.07 18.59
N ALA A 82 0.21 -10.79 17.54
CA ALA A 82 1.06 -11.75 16.85
C ALA A 82 0.84 -11.71 15.34
N TYR A 83 1.74 -12.33 14.59
CA TYR A 83 1.55 -12.61 13.17
C TYR A 83 1.79 -14.10 12.88
N LEU A 84 1.08 -14.62 11.88
CA LEU A 84 1.16 -15.98 11.40
C LEU A 84 1.42 -15.94 9.88
N ASN A 85 2.67 -16.09 9.49
CA ASN A 85 3.11 -16.07 8.10
C ASN A 85 4.31 -17.01 7.85
N SER A 86 4.80 -17.07 6.62
CA SER A 86 5.88 -17.98 6.20
C SER A 86 7.25 -17.64 6.78
N SER A 87 7.44 -16.50 7.43
CA SER A 87 8.72 -16.16 8.08
C SER A 87 8.94 -16.89 9.42
N LEU A 88 7.87 -17.48 9.98
CA LEU A 88 7.96 -18.25 11.22
C LEU A 88 8.43 -19.68 10.95
N THR A 89 9.34 -20.16 11.80
CA THR A 89 9.67 -21.58 11.82
C THR A 89 8.47 -22.42 12.25
N PRO A 90 8.40 -23.73 11.93
CA PRO A 90 7.29 -24.60 12.36
C PRO A 90 7.04 -24.55 13.88
N ARG A 91 8.10 -24.54 14.69
CA ARG A 91 8.01 -24.46 16.15
C ARG A 91 7.45 -23.11 16.62
N GLN A 92 7.90 -22.01 16.02
CA GLN A 92 7.37 -20.67 16.33
C GLN A 92 5.89 -20.56 15.95
N MET A 93 5.51 -21.10 14.80
CA MET A 93 4.13 -21.14 14.32
C MET A 93 3.23 -21.91 15.31
N GLU A 94 3.65 -23.11 15.71
CA GLU A 94 2.89 -23.93 16.66
C GLU A 94 2.73 -23.23 18.01
N LEU A 95 3.80 -22.65 18.53
CA LEU A 95 3.75 -21.89 19.79
C LEU A 95 2.82 -20.67 19.69
N ALA A 96 2.86 -19.94 18.58
CA ALA A 96 1.99 -18.78 18.36
C ALA A 96 0.52 -19.20 18.31
N MET A 97 0.19 -20.30 17.59
CA MET A 97 -1.16 -20.84 17.54
C MET A 97 -1.65 -21.36 18.88
N GLN A 98 -0.78 -22.01 19.66
CA GLN A 98 -1.12 -22.47 21.01
C GLN A 98 -1.47 -21.28 21.92
N ARG A 99 -0.65 -20.24 21.93
CA ARG A 99 -0.91 -19.00 22.69
C ARG A 99 -2.19 -18.30 22.24
N ALA A 100 -2.47 -18.30 20.94
CA ALA A 100 -3.70 -17.75 20.40
C ALA A 100 -4.94 -18.45 20.97
N ARG A 101 -4.95 -19.80 21.02
CA ARG A 101 -6.04 -20.59 21.64
C ARG A 101 -6.22 -20.29 23.14
N GLN A 102 -5.16 -19.90 23.81
CA GLN A 102 -5.17 -19.51 25.22
C GLN A 102 -5.63 -18.06 25.46
N GLY A 103 -5.99 -17.33 24.39
CA GLY A 103 -6.42 -15.94 24.47
C GLY A 103 -5.30 -14.93 24.72
N ALA A 104 -4.04 -15.30 24.43
CA ALA A 104 -2.88 -14.45 24.69
C ALA A 104 -2.79 -13.22 23.76
N TYR A 105 -3.56 -13.16 22.69
CA TYR A 105 -3.50 -12.09 21.71
C TYR A 105 -4.85 -11.41 21.51
N LYS A 106 -4.80 -10.11 21.31
CA LYS A 106 -5.96 -9.29 20.97
C LYS A 106 -6.10 -9.10 19.45
N ILE A 107 -4.97 -9.03 18.75
CA ILE A 107 -4.90 -8.87 17.30
C ILE A 107 -3.92 -9.88 16.73
N ILE A 108 -4.33 -10.62 15.70
CA ILE A 108 -3.48 -11.60 15.01
C ILE A 108 -3.48 -11.25 13.52
N TYR A 109 -2.31 -10.90 12.99
CA TYR A 109 -2.09 -10.73 11.56
C TYR A 109 -1.83 -12.07 10.90
N VAL A 110 -2.46 -12.32 9.76
CA VAL A 110 -2.42 -13.61 9.07
C VAL A 110 -2.16 -13.41 7.59
N ALA A 111 -1.21 -14.17 7.04
CA ALA A 111 -1.05 -14.25 5.60
C ALA A 111 -2.24 -15.03 4.99
N PRO A 112 -2.80 -14.58 3.87
CA PRO A 112 -4.03 -15.17 3.29
C PRO A 112 -3.88 -16.66 2.98
N GLU A 113 -2.68 -17.14 2.65
CA GLU A 113 -2.39 -18.55 2.38
C GLU A 113 -2.60 -19.47 3.61
N ARG A 114 -2.61 -18.89 4.81
CA ARG A 114 -2.84 -19.64 6.06
C ARG A 114 -4.29 -20.04 6.26
N LEU A 115 -5.23 -19.33 5.66
CA LEU A 115 -6.67 -19.56 5.84
C LEU A 115 -7.09 -21.00 5.43
N GLU A 116 -6.37 -21.61 4.49
CA GLU A 116 -6.66 -22.96 4.01
C GLU A 116 -5.93 -24.05 4.80
N THR A 117 -5.02 -23.71 5.71
CA THR A 117 -4.29 -24.72 6.48
C THR A 117 -5.17 -25.31 7.59
N PRO A 118 -5.25 -26.67 7.71
CA PRO A 118 -6.11 -27.31 8.71
C PRO A 118 -5.81 -26.87 10.16
N SER A 119 -4.54 -26.65 10.48
CA SER A 119 -4.12 -26.22 11.81
C SER A 119 -4.62 -24.83 12.16
N PHE A 120 -4.62 -23.90 11.20
CA PHE A 120 -5.15 -22.55 11.38
C PHE A 120 -6.67 -22.56 11.49
N GLN A 121 -7.36 -23.32 10.63
CA GLN A 121 -8.81 -23.47 10.68
C GLN A 121 -9.28 -24.04 12.02
N ALA A 122 -8.62 -25.08 12.53
CA ALA A 122 -8.92 -25.65 13.83
C ALA A 122 -8.69 -24.64 14.97
N MET A 123 -7.63 -23.84 14.88
CA MET A 123 -7.39 -22.75 15.85
C MET A 123 -8.52 -21.71 15.78
N ALA A 124 -8.84 -21.22 14.59
CA ALA A 124 -9.86 -20.18 14.39
C ALA A 124 -11.26 -20.62 14.88
N GLN A 125 -11.63 -21.88 14.65
CA GLN A 125 -12.90 -22.44 15.15
C GLN A 125 -12.96 -22.56 16.68
N SER A 126 -11.83 -22.57 17.36
CA SER A 126 -11.75 -22.67 18.84
C SER A 126 -11.72 -21.32 19.55
N MET A 127 -11.70 -20.21 18.83
CA MET A 127 -11.53 -18.88 19.39
C MET A 127 -12.74 -17.98 19.11
N PRO A 128 -13.08 -17.05 20.04
CA PRO A 128 -14.10 -16.04 19.78
C PRO A 128 -13.54 -14.93 18.89
N ILE A 129 -13.69 -15.06 17.57
CA ILE A 129 -13.28 -14.04 16.61
C ILE A 129 -14.40 -13.02 16.46
N SER A 130 -14.16 -11.78 16.89
CA SER A 130 -15.16 -10.71 16.85
C SER A 130 -15.04 -9.80 15.63
N LEU A 131 -13.83 -9.65 15.08
CA LEU A 131 -13.54 -8.80 13.94
C LEU A 131 -12.61 -9.53 12.97
N LEU A 132 -12.93 -9.43 11.68
CA LEU A 132 -12.02 -9.83 10.61
C LEU A 132 -11.77 -8.62 9.69
N ALA A 133 -10.55 -8.13 9.70
CA ALA A 133 -10.12 -7.05 8.84
C ALA A 133 -9.35 -7.60 7.62
N VAL A 134 -9.70 -7.14 6.44
CA VAL A 134 -9.02 -7.48 5.18
C VAL A 134 -8.26 -6.26 4.70
N ASP A 135 -6.96 -6.27 4.86
CA ASP A 135 -6.07 -5.23 4.32
C ASP A 135 -5.76 -5.50 2.85
N GLU A 136 -5.50 -4.44 2.11
CA GLU A 136 -5.33 -4.47 0.65
C GLU A 136 -6.46 -5.25 -0.07
N ALA A 137 -7.70 -4.98 0.35
CA ALA A 137 -8.89 -5.70 -0.10
C ALA A 137 -9.09 -5.71 -1.62
N HIS A 138 -8.47 -4.76 -2.35
CA HIS A 138 -8.46 -4.76 -3.82
C HIS A 138 -7.87 -6.04 -4.43
N CYS A 139 -7.06 -6.79 -3.66
CA CYS A 139 -6.49 -8.08 -4.10
C CYS A 139 -7.56 -9.15 -4.40
N VAL A 140 -8.79 -9.00 -3.92
CA VAL A 140 -9.90 -9.93 -4.20
C VAL A 140 -10.45 -9.78 -5.62
N SER A 141 -10.26 -8.62 -6.25
CA SER A 141 -10.83 -8.30 -7.56
C SER A 141 -9.82 -8.53 -8.68
N GLN A 142 -10.23 -9.25 -9.73
CA GLN A 142 -9.46 -9.36 -10.98
C GLN A 142 -9.25 -7.99 -11.66
N TRP A 143 -10.08 -7.01 -11.30
CA TRP A 143 -9.97 -5.62 -11.74
C TRP A 143 -9.08 -4.77 -10.83
N GLY A 144 -8.61 -5.33 -9.70
CA GLY A 144 -7.63 -4.72 -8.82
C GLY A 144 -6.20 -4.81 -9.38
N GLN A 145 -5.30 -3.97 -8.91
CA GLN A 145 -3.92 -3.89 -9.42
C GLN A 145 -3.02 -5.06 -9.03
N ASP A 146 -3.38 -5.80 -7.99
CA ASP A 146 -2.62 -6.95 -7.45
C ASP A 146 -3.60 -8.07 -7.09
N PHE A 147 -4.23 -8.64 -8.13
CA PHE A 147 -5.18 -9.73 -7.94
C PHE A 147 -4.48 -10.96 -7.36
N ARG A 148 -5.02 -11.46 -6.25
CA ARG A 148 -4.54 -12.67 -5.57
C ARG A 148 -5.69 -13.65 -5.39
N PRO A 149 -5.70 -14.78 -6.13
CA PRO A 149 -6.77 -15.77 -6.06
C PRO A 149 -7.08 -16.25 -4.64
N VAL A 150 -6.07 -16.32 -3.77
CA VAL A 150 -6.24 -16.74 -2.37
C VAL A 150 -7.20 -15.82 -1.59
N TYR A 151 -7.35 -14.54 -1.97
CA TYR A 151 -8.31 -13.63 -1.36
C TYR A 151 -9.77 -14.06 -1.59
N LEU A 152 -10.06 -14.82 -2.65
CA LEU A 152 -11.39 -15.38 -2.90
C LEU A 152 -11.80 -16.41 -1.84
N ARG A 153 -10.84 -16.98 -1.09
CA ARG A 153 -11.07 -17.95 -0.01
C ARG A 153 -11.47 -17.31 1.31
N ILE A 154 -11.31 -15.98 1.44
CA ILE A 154 -11.62 -15.27 2.69
C ILE A 154 -13.10 -15.42 3.08
N ALA A 155 -14.00 -15.27 2.11
CA ALA A 155 -15.44 -15.40 2.37
C ALA A 155 -15.82 -16.82 2.82
N ASP A 156 -15.29 -17.85 2.19
CA ASP A 156 -15.52 -19.26 2.57
C ASP A 156 -14.94 -19.57 3.96
N PHE A 157 -13.78 -19.00 4.30
CA PHE A 157 -13.21 -19.08 5.64
C PHE A 157 -14.16 -18.45 6.68
N VAL A 158 -14.66 -17.25 6.43
CA VAL A 158 -15.60 -16.57 7.33
C VAL A 158 -16.88 -17.40 7.54
N ASP A 159 -17.43 -17.96 6.46
CA ASP A 159 -18.64 -18.81 6.53
C ASP A 159 -18.41 -20.11 7.28
N SER A 160 -17.16 -20.58 7.38
CA SER A 160 -16.80 -21.78 8.15
C SER A 160 -16.71 -21.55 9.66
N LEU A 161 -16.67 -20.30 10.14
CA LEU A 161 -16.53 -19.98 11.54
C LEU A 161 -17.84 -20.21 12.32
N PRO A 162 -17.77 -20.64 13.60
CA PRO A 162 -18.95 -20.88 14.43
C PRO A 162 -19.85 -19.64 14.58
N THR A 163 -19.25 -18.47 14.59
CA THR A 163 -19.92 -17.16 14.64
C THR A 163 -19.27 -16.25 13.62
N ARG A 164 -20.07 -15.64 12.75
CA ARG A 164 -19.56 -14.68 11.77
C ARG A 164 -19.05 -13.43 12.49
N PRO A 165 -17.76 -13.07 12.34
CA PRO A 165 -17.24 -11.80 12.86
C PRO A 165 -17.80 -10.63 12.05
N VAL A 166 -17.76 -9.41 12.62
CA VAL A 166 -17.93 -8.20 11.81
C VAL A 166 -16.73 -8.07 10.86
N MET A 167 -16.97 -7.64 9.63
CA MET A 167 -15.93 -7.55 8.62
C MET A 167 -15.60 -6.10 8.26
N GLY A 168 -14.30 -5.79 8.21
CA GLY A 168 -13.77 -4.53 7.68
C GLY A 168 -12.87 -4.80 6.49
N ALA A 169 -13.15 -4.20 5.35
CA ALA A 169 -12.31 -4.27 4.16
C ALA A 169 -11.64 -2.91 3.91
N PHE A 170 -10.33 -2.90 3.68
CA PHE A 170 -9.54 -1.68 3.57
C PHE A 170 -8.62 -1.72 2.36
N THR A 171 -8.56 -0.62 1.62
CA THR A 171 -7.62 -0.45 0.51
C THR A 171 -7.24 1.00 0.32
N ALA A 172 -6.07 1.25 -0.26
CA ALA A 172 -5.64 2.60 -0.62
C ALA A 172 -6.28 3.07 -1.93
N THR A 173 -6.57 2.16 -2.83
CA THR A 173 -7.01 2.46 -4.20
C THR A 173 -8.10 1.47 -4.62
N ALA A 174 -9.24 1.99 -5.01
CA ALA A 174 -10.30 1.17 -5.61
C ALA A 174 -11.18 2.04 -6.53
N THR A 175 -11.27 1.65 -7.78
CA THR A 175 -12.30 2.16 -8.69
C THR A 175 -13.67 1.66 -8.25
N GLU A 176 -14.74 2.27 -8.74
CA GLU A 176 -16.12 1.85 -8.40
C GLU A 176 -16.34 0.34 -8.63
N ARG A 177 -15.84 -0.17 -9.74
CA ARG A 177 -15.94 -1.60 -10.06
C ARG A 177 -15.22 -2.48 -9.03
N VAL A 178 -14.03 -2.08 -8.60
CA VAL A 178 -13.27 -2.81 -7.57
C VAL A 178 -13.99 -2.75 -6.23
N ARG A 179 -14.62 -1.63 -5.86
CA ARG A 179 -15.43 -1.52 -4.64
C ARG A 179 -16.60 -2.50 -4.63
N GLN A 180 -17.33 -2.56 -5.75
CA GLN A 180 -18.44 -3.51 -5.89
C GLN A 180 -17.98 -4.96 -5.82
N ASP A 181 -16.83 -5.28 -6.43
CA ASP A 181 -16.23 -6.61 -6.33
C ASP A 181 -15.83 -6.95 -4.89
N ILE A 182 -15.21 -6.01 -4.15
CA ILE A 182 -14.86 -6.22 -2.74
C ILE A 182 -16.10 -6.58 -1.93
N ILE A 183 -17.18 -5.79 -2.05
CA ILE A 183 -18.44 -6.04 -1.32
C ILE A 183 -19.00 -7.41 -1.66
N ARG A 184 -19.06 -7.74 -2.94
CA ARG A 184 -19.65 -8.99 -3.44
C ARG A 184 -18.80 -10.21 -3.09
N LEU A 185 -17.50 -10.17 -3.37
CA LEU A 185 -16.61 -11.32 -3.25
C LEU A 185 -16.21 -11.60 -1.80
N LEU A 186 -16.11 -10.60 -0.94
CA LEU A 186 -15.95 -10.78 0.50
C LEU A 186 -17.29 -11.00 1.23
N ARG A 187 -18.41 -10.97 0.55
CA ARG A 187 -19.77 -11.14 1.11
C ARG A 187 -20.04 -10.19 2.27
N LEU A 188 -19.65 -8.91 2.12
CA LEU A 188 -19.92 -7.89 3.14
C LEU A 188 -21.43 -7.66 3.25
N GLN A 189 -21.93 -7.58 4.48
CA GLN A 189 -23.37 -7.43 4.77
C GLN A 189 -23.70 -5.98 5.05
N ASN A 190 -24.42 -5.32 4.14
CA ASN A 190 -24.85 -3.93 4.25
C ASN A 190 -23.75 -3.00 4.79
N PRO A 191 -22.56 -2.98 4.16
CA PRO A 191 -21.39 -2.32 4.71
C PRO A 191 -21.56 -0.80 4.76
N GLU A 192 -21.03 -0.18 5.81
CA GLU A 192 -20.71 1.24 5.78
C GLU A 192 -19.56 1.46 4.82
N THR A 193 -19.74 2.33 3.82
CA THR A 193 -18.69 2.61 2.83
C THR A 193 -18.17 4.02 3.01
N VAL A 194 -16.88 4.12 3.28
CA VAL A 194 -16.17 5.40 3.41
C VAL A 194 -15.10 5.49 2.34
N THR A 195 -15.17 6.54 1.53
CA THR A 195 -14.08 6.94 0.65
C THR A 195 -13.58 8.29 1.12
N THR A 196 -12.37 8.35 1.64
CA THR A 196 -11.71 9.64 1.90
C THR A 196 -11.09 10.12 0.60
N GLY A 197 -11.03 11.43 0.39
CA GLY A 197 -10.55 12.00 -0.85
C GLY A 197 -9.13 11.55 -1.22
N PHE A 198 -8.89 11.40 -2.52
CA PHE A 198 -7.58 11.10 -3.07
C PHE A 198 -6.70 12.34 -3.22
N ASP A 199 -7.25 13.52 -2.96
CA ASP A 199 -6.48 14.75 -3.07
C ASP A 199 -5.42 14.87 -1.96
N ARG A 200 -4.22 15.15 -2.38
CA ARG A 200 -3.06 15.42 -1.53
C ARG A 200 -2.52 16.81 -1.91
N PRO A 201 -3.09 17.89 -1.36
CA PRO A 201 -2.75 19.26 -1.77
C PRO A 201 -1.29 19.64 -1.54
N ASN A 202 -0.62 18.98 -0.59
CA ASN A 202 0.79 19.19 -0.30
C ASN A 202 1.76 18.53 -1.30
N LEU A 203 1.25 17.71 -2.25
CA LEU A 203 2.10 17.08 -3.27
C LEU A 203 2.11 17.91 -4.55
N TYR A 204 3.29 18.21 -5.05
CA TYR A 204 3.49 18.76 -6.40
C TYR A 204 3.76 17.63 -7.38
N PHE A 205 2.99 17.56 -8.47
CA PHE A 205 3.14 16.53 -9.50
C PHE A 205 3.81 17.09 -10.74
N GLU A 206 4.83 16.38 -11.23
CA GLU A 206 5.59 16.76 -12.41
C GLU A 206 5.86 15.56 -13.31
N VAL A 207 5.70 15.75 -14.62
CA VAL A 207 6.14 14.81 -15.66
C VAL A 207 7.16 15.49 -16.54
N ILE A 208 8.40 14.96 -16.54
CA ILE A 208 9.51 15.45 -17.34
C ILE A 208 9.80 14.44 -18.45
N ARG A 209 10.10 14.94 -19.66
CA ARG A 209 10.53 14.11 -20.81
C ARG A 209 11.99 14.42 -21.15
N PRO A 210 12.95 13.91 -20.37
CA PRO A 210 14.34 14.26 -20.55
C PRO A 210 14.95 13.53 -21.76
N LYS A 211 15.86 14.22 -22.49
CA LYS A 211 16.71 13.56 -23.49
C LYS A 211 17.68 12.57 -22.84
N ASN A 212 18.20 12.95 -21.68
CA ASN A 212 19.07 12.10 -20.86
C ASN A 212 18.49 12.00 -19.44
N ARG A 213 17.96 10.82 -19.11
CA ARG A 213 17.30 10.53 -17.84
C ARG A 213 18.26 10.58 -16.66
N ASP A 214 19.49 10.09 -16.84
CA ASP A 214 20.51 10.13 -15.79
C ASP A 214 20.91 11.57 -15.44
N ALA A 215 21.11 12.41 -16.43
CA ALA A 215 21.42 13.81 -16.21
C ALA A 215 20.28 14.54 -15.50
N ALA A 216 19.04 14.29 -15.91
CA ALA A 216 17.86 14.88 -15.26
C ALA A 216 17.75 14.43 -13.80
N LEU A 217 17.93 13.14 -13.51
CA LEU A 217 17.93 12.63 -12.14
C LEU A 217 19.00 13.29 -11.29
N MET A 218 20.22 13.39 -11.80
CA MET A 218 21.34 14.03 -11.07
C MET A 218 21.06 15.50 -10.77
N ASP A 219 20.50 16.23 -11.71
CA ASP A 219 20.17 17.65 -11.52
C ASP A 219 19.05 17.85 -10.49
N ILE A 220 18.05 16.96 -10.46
CA ILE A 220 17.01 16.98 -9.44
C ILE A 220 17.61 16.70 -8.07
N LEU A 221 18.39 15.63 -7.92
CA LEU A 221 18.96 15.22 -6.63
C LEU A 221 19.97 16.24 -6.08
N ARG A 222 20.70 16.95 -6.95
CA ARG A 222 21.57 18.06 -6.50
C ARG A 222 20.77 19.22 -5.89
N ARG A 223 19.62 19.55 -6.47
CA ARG A 223 18.71 20.57 -5.92
C ARG A 223 18.05 20.12 -4.60
N LYS A 224 17.87 18.79 -4.42
CA LYS A 224 17.27 18.16 -3.26
C LYS A 224 18.30 17.69 -2.22
N ARG A 225 19.51 18.22 -2.25
CA ARG A 225 20.57 17.82 -1.33
C ARG A 225 20.16 18.07 0.13
N GLY A 226 20.26 17.01 0.95
CA GLY A 226 19.88 17.05 2.36
C GLY A 226 18.42 16.69 2.61
N GLU A 227 17.61 16.50 1.56
CA GLU A 227 16.24 16.02 1.69
C GLU A 227 16.18 14.49 1.56
N SER A 228 15.24 13.88 2.27
CA SER A 228 14.99 12.43 2.18
C SER A 228 14.02 12.11 1.06
N GLY A 229 14.33 11.11 0.24
CA GLY A 229 13.48 10.74 -0.89
C GLY A 229 13.69 9.36 -1.47
N ILE A 230 12.79 8.97 -2.36
CA ILE A 230 12.76 7.65 -2.98
C ILE A 230 12.86 7.79 -4.51
N VAL A 231 13.71 6.97 -5.13
CA VAL A 231 13.81 6.83 -6.59
C VAL A 231 13.32 5.45 -6.99
N TYR A 232 12.18 5.38 -7.64
CA TYR A 232 11.59 4.12 -8.12
C TYR A 232 12.08 3.74 -9.51
N CYS A 233 12.53 2.50 -9.65
CA CYS A 233 12.93 1.88 -10.90
C CYS A 233 12.07 0.65 -11.21
N ALA A 234 11.85 0.37 -12.49
CA ALA A 234 10.99 -0.75 -12.92
C ALA A 234 11.63 -2.13 -12.71
N THR A 235 12.98 -2.22 -12.70
CA THR A 235 13.72 -3.50 -12.63
C THR A 235 14.80 -3.47 -11.57
N ARG A 236 15.14 -4.65 -11.02
CA ARG A 236 16.27 -4.84 -10.10
C ARG A 236 17.58 -4.32 -10.71
N LYS A 237 17.82 -4.64 -11.99
CA LYS A 237 19.02 -4.18 -12.72
C LYS A 237 19.08 -2.65 -12.80
N ALA A 238 17.96 -1.97 -13.04
CA ALA A 238 17.92 -0.51 -13.06
C ALA A 238 18.20 0.07 -11.66
N VAL A 239 17.68 -0.54 -10.60
CA VAL A 239 17.97 -0.13 -9.21
C VAL A 239 19.48 -0.17 -8.94
N GLU A 240 20.15 -1.28 -9.26
CA GLU A 240 21.58 -1.43 -9.07
C GLU A 240 22.36 -0.37 -9.85
N GLN A 241 22.06 -0.21 -11.14
CA GLN A 241 22.75 0.75 -12.01
C GLN A 241 22.55 2.20 -11.55
N VAL A 242 21.33 2.57 -11.17
CA VAL A 242 21.03 3.93 -10.71
C VAL A 242 21.71 4.19 -9.36
N CYS A 243 21.59 3.26 -8.40
CA CYS A 243 22.24 3.41 -7.10
C CYS A 243 23.77 3.58 -7.23
N ASP A 244 24.43 2.74 -8.04
CA ASP A 244 25.86 2.85 -8.29
C ASP A 244 26.26 4.19 -8.91
N LYS A 245 25.48 4.69 -9.87
CA LYS A 245 25.70 6.02 -10.47
C LYS A 245 25.59 7.14 -9.45
N LEU A 246 24.59 7.09 -8.55
CA LEU A 246 24.38 8.09 -7.51
C LEU A 246 25.58 8.10 -6.54
N ILE A 247 26.00 6.94 -6.06
CA ILE A 247 27.13 6.81 -5.14
C ILE A 247 28.42 7.34 -5.78
N ARG A 248 28.69 7.00 -7.04
CA ARG A 248 29.86 7.52 -7.79
C ARG A 248 29.82 9.04 -7.98
N ALA A 249 28.61 9.62 -8.02
CA ALA A 249 28.43 11.07 -8.11
C ALA A 249 28.48 11.77 -6.75
N GLY A 250 28.77 11.06 -5.65
CA GLY A 250 28.84 11.60 -4.31
C GLY A 250 27.47 11.86 -3.66
N ILE A 251 26.44 11.16 -4.10
CA ILE A 251 25.10 11.20 -3.51
C ILE A 251 24.94 9.97 -2.61
N ASP A 252 24.63 10.20 -1.32
CA ASP A 252 24.38 9.12 -0.37
C ASP A 252 23.07 8.42 -0.72
N ALA A 253 23.18 7.24 -1.32
CA ALA A 253 22.07 6.43 -1.76
C ALA A 253 22.22 4.98 -1.30
N THR A 254 21.11 4.34 -1.01
CA THR A 254 21.02 2.90 -0.77
C THR A 254 19.96 2.27 -1.68
N ARG A 255 19.86 0.94 -1.68
CA ARG A 255 19.03 0.21 -2.63
C ARG A 255 18.09 -0.77 -1.94
N TYR A 256 16.95 -1.05 -2.59
CA TYR A 256 16.00 -2.05 -2.12
C TYR A 256 15.27 -2.74 -3.27
N HIS A 257 15.38 -4.06 -3.33
CA HIS A 257 14.60 -4.91 -4.24
C HIS A 257 14.55 -6.36 -3.74
N ALA A 258 13.63 -7.15 -4.25
CA ALA A 258 13.40 -8.53 -3.81
C ALA A 258 14.55 -9.51 -4.08
N GLY A 259 15.58 -9.11 -4.82
CA GLY A 259 16.78 -9.92 -5.08
C GLY A 259 17.87 -9.79 -4.02
N LEU A 260 17.75 -8.84 -3.08
CA LEU A 260 18.68 -8.70 -1.96
C LEU A 260 18.36 -9.72 -0.85
N SER A 261 19.34 -10.06 -0.02
CA SER A 261 19.10 -10.86 1.19
C SER A 261 18.19 -10.14 2.18
N ASP A 262 17.58 -10.88 3.09
CA ASP A 262 16.70 -10.32 4.11
C ASP A 262 17.45 -9.35 5.03
N GLU A 263 18.70 -9.70 5.36
CA GLU A 263 19.58 -8.88 6.19
C GLU A 263 19.92 -7.57 5.49
N GLU A 264 20.30 -7.63 4.21
CA GLU A 264 20.64 -6.43 3.42
C GLU A 264 19.41 -5.54 3.22
N ARG A 265 18.24 -6.11 2.95
CA ARG A 265 17.01 -5.36 2.86
C ARG A 265 16.68 -4.61 4.14
N LYS A 266 16.82 -5.28 5.29
CA LYS A 266 16.58 -4.70 6.60
C LYS A 266 17.57 -3.58 6.91
N GLU A 267 18.85 -3.81 6.71
CA GLU A 267 19.89 -2.80 6.93
C GLU A 267 19.69 -1.55 6.08
N ASN A 268 19.41 -1.73 4.78
CA ASN A 268 19.16 -0.61 3.86
C ASN A 268 17.90 0.16 4.21
N GLN A 269 16.84 -0.53 4.63
CA GLN A 269 15.61 0.08 5.10
C GLN A 269 15.85 0.90 6.39
N GLU A 270 16.59 0.37 7.35
CA GLU A 270 16.94 1.07 8.59
C GLU A 270 17.78 2.32 8.31
N LYS A 271 18.79 2.24 7.41
CA LYS A 271 19.57 3.41 6.99
C LYS A 271 18.70 4.53 6.45
N PHE A 272 17.71 4.20 5.64
CA PHE A 272 16.77 5.18 5.09
C PHE A 272 15.80 5.68 6.16
N GLN A 273 15.26 4.79 6.99
CA GLN A 273 14.30 5.13 8.03
C GLN A 273 14.85 6.12 9.06
N TYR A 274 16.10 5.97 9.44
CA TYR A 274 16.79 6.81 10.44
C TYR A 274 17.63 7.95 9.85
N ASP A 275 17.39 8.30 8.59
CA ASP A 275 18.08 9.42 7.88
C ASP A 275 19.61 9.26 7.79
N THR A 276 20.15 8.06 8.02
CA THR A 276 21.58 7.78 7.83
C THR A 276 21.94 7.78 6.34
N CYS A 277 20.98 7.40 5.48
CA CYS A 277 21.08 7.48 4.03
C CYS A 277 19.81 8.12 3.47
N PRO A 278 19.89 9.36 2.92
CA PRO A 278 18.70 10.13 2.56
C PRO A 278 18.00 9.66 1.29
N VAL A 279 18.69 8.94 0.38
CA VAL A 279 18.12 8.51 -0.90
C VAL A 279 17.98 6.99 -0.96
N MET A 280 16.76 6.51 -1.15
CA MET A 280 16.47 5.10 -1.41
C MET A 280 16.20 4.89 -2.90
N VAL A 281 16.95 4.01 -3.55
CA VAL A 281 16.69 3.55 -4.93
C VAL A 281 16.04 2.18 -4.87
N ALA A 282 14.84 2.03 -5.41
CA ALA A 282 14.09 0.80 -5.18
C ALA A 282 13.16 0.40 -6.33
N THR A 283 12.77 -0.89 -6.35
CA THR A 283 11.59 -1.35 -7.08
C THR A 283 10.32 -1.13 -6.25
N ASN A 284 9.17 -1.43 -6.82
CA ASN A 284 7.88 -1.43 -6.11
C ASN A 284 7.83 -2.36 -4.88
N ALA A 285 8.80 -3.28 -4.73
CA ALA A 285 8.96 -4.08 -3.53
C ALA A 285 9.28 -3.24 -2.28
N PHE A 286 9.86 -2.05 -2.48
CA PHE A 286 10.09 -1.10 -1.40
C PHE A 286 8.86 -0.23 -1.18
N GLY A 287 8.40 -0.21 0.03
CA GLY A 287 7.37 0.73 0.40
C GLY A 287 6.13 0.09 0.98
N MET A 288 5.92 -1.20 0.84
CA MET A 288 4.92 -1.90 1.60
C MET A 288 5.42 -2.02 3.05
N GLY A 289 4.87 -1.19 3.96
CA GLY A 289 5.25 -1.19 5.38
C GLY A 289 6.19 -0.08 5.84
N ILE A 290 6.59 0.84 4.96
CA ILE A 290 7.44 1.97 5.39
C ILE A 290 6.58 3.12 5.89
N ASP A 291 6.80 3.49 7.14
CA ASP A 291 6.13 4.63 7.79
C ASP A 291 7.10 5.80 8.05
N LYS A 292 7.84 6.18 7.00
CA LYS A 292 8.68 7.38 7.03
C LYS A 292 7.85 8.58 6.61
N SER A 293 7.61 9.52 7.51
CA SER A 293 6.72 10.66 7.28
C SER A 293 7.38 11.81 6.51
N ASN A 294 8.70 12.00 6.67
CA ASN A 294 9.46 13.13 6.15
C ASN A 294 10.08 12.91 4.76
N VAL A 295 9.47 12.09 3.92
CA VAL A 295 9.90 11.92 2.52
C VAL A 295 9.52 13.17 1.72
N ARG A 296 10.53 13.92 1.24
CA ARG A 296 10.31 15.19 0.54
C ARG A 296 10.16 15.05 -0.95
N PHE A 297 10.63 13.93 -1.54
CA PHE A 297 10.44 13.67 -2.95
C PHE A 297 10.28 12.18 -3.25
N VAL A 298 9.48 11.90 -4.26
CA VAL A 298 9.42 10.59 -4.91
C VAL A 298 9.66 10.79 -6.39
N ILE A 299 10.72 10.17 -6.91
CA ILE A 299 11.10 10.23 -8.31
C ILE A 299 10.85 8.86 -8.95
N HIS A 300 10.02 8.83 -9.99
CA HIS A 300 9.92 7.65 -10.85
C HIS A 300 10.93 7.78 -11.99
N TYR A 301 12.04 7.06 -11.86
CA TYR A 301 13.07 7.01 -12.90
C TYR A 301 12.55 6.35 -14.17
N GLN A 302 11.66 5.37 -14.03
CA GLN A 302 10.90 4.74 -15.11
C GLN A 302 9.41 4.80 -14.78
N MET A 303 8.58 4.86 -15.84
CA MET A 303 7.13 4.92 -15.70
C MET A 303 6.58 3.66 -15.01
N PRO A 304 5.74 3.78 -13.96
CA PRO A 304 5.01 2.66 -13.39
C PRO A 304 4.04 2.03 -14.39
N ARG A 305 3.59 0.81 -14.12
CA ARG A 305 2.69 0.08 -15.02
C ARG A 305 1.22 0.51 -14.93
N SER A 306 0.85 1.23 -13.86
CA SER A 306 -0.53 1.66 -13.63
C SER A 306 -0.61 2.94 -12.82
N MET A 307 -1.75 3.62 -12.90
CA MET A 307 -2.05 4.80 -12.08
C MET A 307 -2.14 4.46 -10.60
N GLU A 308 -2.63 3.27 -10.26
CA GLU A 308 -2.72 2.79 -8.87
C GLU A 308 -1.33 2.63 -8.26
N ALA A 309 -0.41 1.97 -8.99
CA ALA A 309 0.98 1.81 -8.55
C ALA A 309 1.65 3.19 -8.40
N TYR A 310 1.49 4.06 -9.40
CA TYR A 310 2.01 5.43 -9.34
C TYR A 310 1.49 6.19 -8.13
N TYR A 311 0.19 6.17 -7.88
CA TYR A 311 -0.42 6.89 -6.77
C TYR A 311 0.01 6.34 -5.40
N GLN A 312 0.13 5.03 -5.25
CA GLN A 312 0.64 4.41 -4.01
C GLN A 312 2.10 4.78 -3.73
N GLU A 313 2.93 4.76 -4.76
CA GLU A 313 4.35 5.09 -4.66
C GLU A 313 4.57 6.59 -4.41
N ALA A 314 3.93 7.45 -5.20
CA ALA A 314 3.95 8.90 -5.02
C ALA A 314 3.37 9.33 -3.67
N GLY A 315 2.34 8.66 -3.19
CA GLY A 315 1.67 8.92 -1.91
C GLY A 315 2.54 8.68 -0.67
N ARG A 316 3.76 8.17 -0.83
CA ARG A 316 4.75 8.06 0.25
C ARG A 316 5.39 9.40 0.58
N ALA A 317 5.38 10.33 -0.37
CA ALA A 317 5.86 11.69 -0.15
C ALA A 317 4.94 12.47 0.80
N GLY A 318 5.51 13.30 1.65
CA GLY A 318 4.79 14.27 2.47
C GLY A 318 3.69 13.69 3.36
N ARG A 319 3.90 12.55 4.02
CA ARG A 319 2.91 11.98 4.94
C ARG A 319 2.68 12.80 6.19
N ASP A 320 3.63 13.64 6.54
CA ASP A 320 3.56 14.62 7.61
C ASP A 320 2.72 15.87 7.26
N GLY A 321 2.24 15.98 6.02
CA GLY A 321 1.48 17.11 5.51
C GLY A 321 2.35 18.23 4.92
N GLU A 322 3.66 18.16 5.08
CA GLU A 322 4.59 19.14 4.50
C GLU A 322 4.71 18.98 2.98
N ALA A 323 5.12 20.06 2.31
CA ALA A 323 5.29 20.07 0.86
C ALA A 323 6.26 19.00 0.39
N ALA A 324 5.89 18.29 -0.67
CA ALA A 324 6.72 17.25 -1.27
C ALA A 324 6.48 17.16 -2.78
N GLU A 325 7.47 16.65 -3.51
CA GLU A 325 7.44 16.59 -4.97
C GLU A 325 7.37 15.14 -5.48
N CYS A 326 6.51 14.91 -6.47
CA CYS A 326 6.35 13.64 -7.16
C CYS A 326 6.71 13.84 -8.63
N ILE A 327 7.92 13.40 -9.01
CA ILE A 327 8.50 13.66 -10.32
C ILE A 327 8.60 12.36 -11.12
N LEU A 328 8.06 12.35 -12.33
CA LEU A 328 8.15 11.21 -13.23
C LEU A 328 9.01 11.54 -14.44
N LEU A 329 10.07 10.75 -14.65
CA LEU A 329 10.97 10.89 -15.80
C LEU A 329 10.50 9.96 -16.92
N TYR A 330 9.57 10.46 -17.74
CA TYR A 330 8.93 9.68 -18.80
C TYR A 330 9.84 9.49 -20.02
N ASN A 331 9.89 8.26 -20.51
CA ASN A 331 10.47 7.93 -21.80
C ASN A 331 9.58 6.88 -22.50
N GLY A 332 9.35 7.05 -23.80
CA GLY A 332 8.51 6.12 -24.57
C GLY A 332 9.00 4.67 -24.57
N SER A 333 10.29 4.43 -24.34
CA SER A 333 10.83 3.07 -24.19
C SER A 333 10.28 2.32 -22.96
N ASP A 334 9.78 3.03 -21.95
CA ASP A 334 9.19 2.41 -20.76
C ASP A 334 7.92 1.62 -21.10
N ILE A 335 7.20 2.05 -22.14
CA ILE A 335 6.00 1.35 -22.62
C ILE A 335 6.36 -0.06 -23.10
N PHE A 336 7.47 -0.19 -23.84
CA PHE A 336 7.89 -1.49 -24.34
C PHE A 336 8.32 -2.42 -23.20
N THR A 337 9.04 -1.90 -22.21
CA THR A 337 9.43 -2.65 -21.00
C THR A 337 8.20 -3.09 -20.22
N ALA A 338 7.24 -2.19 -20.00
CA ALA A 338 6.03 -2.52 -19.27
C ALA A 338 5.15 -3.54 -20.00
N LYS A 339 4.98 -3.41 -21.33
CA LYS A 339 4.26 -4.39 -22.15
C LYS A 339 4.91 -5.76 -22.08
N TRP A 340 6.23 -5.81 -22.27
CA TRP A 340 6.97 -7.05 -22.17
C TRP A 340 6.78 -7.73 -20.82
N MET A 341 6.84 -7.00 -19.72
CA MET A 341 6.58 -7.52 -18.37
C MET A 341 5.17 -8.08 -18.21
N ILE A 342 4.15 -7.40 -18.77
CA ILE A 342 2.76 -7.86 -18.72
C ILE A 342 2.60 -9.17 -19.52
N GLU A 343 3.19 -9.23 -20.70
CA GLU A 343 3.10 -10.40 -21.60
C GLU A 343 3.86 -11.62 -21.06
N HIS A 344 4.96 -11.41 -20.34
CA HIS A 344 5.84 -12.45 -19.80
C HIS A 344 5.67 -12.66 -18.28
N THR A 345 4.54 -12.20 -17.71
CA THR A 345 4.17 -12.55 -16.35
C THR A 345 3.98 -14.07 -16.25
N GLU A 346 4.64 -14.70 -15.28
CA GLU A 346 4.52 -16.14 -15.06
C GLU A 346 3.05 -16.51 -14.84
N PRO A 347 2.59 -17.62 -15.48
CA PRO A 347 1.24 -18.11 -15.29
C PRO A 347 0.97 -18.41 -13.81
N ASN A 348 -0.16 -17.93 -13.29
CA ASN A 348 -0.59 -18.31 -11.95
C ASN A 348 -1.30 -19.67 -12.03
N GLU A 349 -0.75 -20.69 -11.38
CA GLU A 349 -1.27 -22.08 -11.40
C GLU A 349 -2.72 -22.18 -10.87
N ASN A 350 -3.15 -21.20 -10.06
CA ASN A 350 -4.49 -21.12 -9.49
C ASN A 350 -5.51 -20.41 -10.39
N MET A 351 -5.13 -20.08 -11.63
CA MET A 351 -5.97 -19.36 -12.60
C MET A 351 -6.10 -20.14 -13.90
N THR A 352 -7.30 -20.14 -14.45
CA THR A 352 -7.54 -20.66 -15.80
C THR A 352 -6.87 -19.77 -16.86
N ALA A 353 -6.63 -20.32 -18.05
CA ALA A 353 -6.09 -19.55 -19.19
C ALA A 353 -6.96 -18.35 -19.56
N ALA A 354 -8.29 -18.48 -19.44
CA ALA A 354 -9.22 -17.40 -19.68
C ALA A 354 -9.09 -16.26 -18.65
N GLU A 355 -8.97 -16.60 -17.36
CA GLU A 355 -8.76 -15.64 -16.29
C GLU A 355 -7.41 -14.92 -16.43
N GLN A 356 -6.35 -15.64 -16.75
CA GLN A 356 -5.03 -15.05 -17.02
C GLN A 356 -5.07 -14.08 -18.20
N SER A 357 -5.79 -14.43 -19.27
CA SER A 357 -5.97 -13.55 -20.43
C SER A 357 -6.74 -12.28 -20.06
N ALA A 358 -7.79 -12.42 -19.23
CA ALA A 358 -8.57 -11.27 -18.74
C ALA A 358 -7.70 -10.34 -17.88
N VAL A 359 -6.87 -10.87 -16.99
CA VAL A 359 -5.95 -10.07 -16.16
C VAL A 359 -4.94 -9.33 -17.03
N ARG A 360 -4.31 -10.00 -18.00
CA ARG A 360 -3.37 -9.35 -18.95
C ARG A 360 -4.04 -8.22 -19.73
N TYR A 361 -5.27 -8.41 -20.18
CA TYR A 361 -6.03 -7.39 -20.87
C TYR A 361 -6.26 -6.16 -19.95
N GLN A 362 -6.60 -6.39 -18.68
CA GLN A 362 -6.77 -5.31 -17.71
C GLN A 362 -5.47 -4.58 -17.41
N ASP A 363 -4.37 -5.31 -17.26
CA ASP A 363 -3.04 -4.72 -17.03
C ASP A 363 -2.63 -3.84 -18.22
N MET A 364 -2.95 -4.26 -19.44
CA MET A 364 -2.70 -3.46 -20.64
C MET A 364 -3.55 -2.18 -20.65
N ASN A 365 -4.81 -2.25 -20.22
CA ASN A 365 -5.68 -1.07 -20.11
C ASN A 365 -5.16 -0.09 -19.03
N ARG A 366 -4.70 -0.60 -17.89
CA ARG A 366 -4.08 0.22 -16.83
C ARG A 366 -2.81 0.91 -17.33
N LEU A 367 -1.96 0.17 -18.06
CA LEU A 367 -0.78 0.74 -18.69
C LEU A 367 -1.14 1.87 -19.65
N ASN A 368 -2.15 1.70 -20.50
CA ASN A 368 -2.61 2.74 -21.41
C ASN A 368 -3.07 4.01 -20.66
N ARG A 369 -3.76 3.85 -19.52
CA ARG A 369 -4.16 5.00 -18.68
C ARG A 369 -2.94 5.70 -18.06
N MET A 370 -1.91 4.95 -17.68
CA MET A 370 -0.65 5.52 -17.18
C MET A 370 0.09 6.29 -18.29
N VAL A 371 0.09 5.77 -19.52
CA VAL A 371 0.63 6.46 -20.70
C VAL A 371 -0.15 7.75 -20.98
N ASP A 372 -1.48 7.70 -20.88
CA ASP A 372 -2.34 8.89 -21.02
C ASP A 372 -1.95 9.98 -20.01
N TYR A 373 -1.74 9.61 -18.76
CA TYR A 373 -1.26 10.54 -17.71
C TYR A 373 0.05 11.22 -18.09
N CYS A 374 1.00 10.46 -18.66
CA CYS A 374 2.30 10.98 -19.05
C CYS A 374 2.28 11.81 -20.35
N THR A 375 1.30 11.60 -21.22
CA THR A 375 1.37 12.11 -22.61
C THR A 375 0.28 13.10 -22.98
N LYS A 376 -0.92 12.96 -22.40
CA LYS A 376 -2.05 13.85 -22.70
C LYS A 376 -1.89 15.21 -22.02
N PRO A 377 -2.31 16.30 -22.68
CA PRO A 377 -2.34 17.61 -22.04
C PRO A 377 -3.40 17.66 -20.94
N GLY A 378 -3.18 18.53 -19.96
CA GLY A 378 -4.13 18.78 -18.87
C GLY A 378 -3.52 18.66 -17.49
N CYS A 379 -4.26 19.06 -16.48
CA CYS A 379 -3.84 19.06 -15.10
C CYS A 379 -3.55 17.63 -14.60
N LEU A 380 -2.33 17.41 -14.12
CA LEU A 380 -1.89 16.10 -13.63
C LEU A 380 -2.68 15.66 -12.38
N ARG A 381 -2.93 16.57 -11.44
CA ARG A 381 -3.74 16.30 -10.24
C ARG A 381 -5.18 15.94 -10.61
N ALA A 382 -5.79 16.72 -11.50
CA ALA A 382 -7.17 16.45 -11.94
C ALA A 382 -7.27 15.10 -12.66
N PHE A 383 -6.24 14.70 -13.41
CA PHE A 383 -6.20 13.37 -14.02
C PHE A 383 -6.24 12.26 -12.98
N ILE A 384 -5.41 12.36 -11.92
CA ILE A 384 -5.37 11.39 -10.81
C ILE A 384 -6.75 11.31 -10.14
N LEU A 385 -7.32 12.43 -9.73
CA LEU A 385 -8.60 12.48 -9.01
C LEU A 385 -9.74 11.87 -9.85
N ARG A 386 -9.84 12.24 -11.12
CA ARG A 386 -10.84 11.68 -12.04
C ARG A 386 -10.66 10.20 -12.30
N TYR A 387 -9.40 9.73 -12.33
CA TYR A 387 -9.10 8.30 -12.48
C TYR A 387 -9.70 7.48 -11.34
N PHE A 388 -9.66 8.00 -10.11
CA PHE A 388 -10.25 7.37 -8.92
C PHE A 388 -11.72 7.73 -8.68
N GLY A 389 -12.37 8.43 -9.62
CA GLY A 389 -13.80 8.72 -9.59
C GLY A 389 -14.18 9.98 -8.83
N GLU A 390 -13.23 10.87 -8.53
CA GLU A 390 -13.52 12.16 -7.91
C GLU A 390 -13.77 13.26 -8.94
N ASN A 391 -14.65 14.18 -8.57
CA ASN A 391 -14.80 15.43 -9.32
C ASN A 391 -13.58 16.32 -9.06
N ALA A 392 -12.92 16.77 -10.11
CA ALA A 392 -11.78 17.64 -10.01
C ALA A 392 -11.95 18.87 -10.90
N ALA A 393 -11.49 20.02 -10.41
CA ALA A 393 -11.35 21.23 -11.22
C ALA A 393 -10.50 20.95 -12.48
N GLN A 394 -10.64 21.78 -13.50
CA GLN A 394 -9.83 21.62 -14.73
C GLN A 394 -8.34 21.84 -14.43
N ASP A 395 -8.01 22.83 -13.60
CA ASP A 395 -6.66 23.21 -13.23
C ASP A 395 -6.51 23.25 -11.72
N CYS A 396 -5.43 22.65 -11.19
CA CYS A 396 -5.13 22.67 -9.76
C CYS A 396 -4.25 23.87 -9.36
N GLY A 397 -3.64 24.58 -10.30
CA GLY A 397 -2.67 25.63 -10.04
C GLY A 397 -1.37 25.18 -9.36
N HIS A 398 -1.16 23.86 -9.17
CA HIS A 398 -0.05 23.29 -8.41
C HIS A 398 0.44 21.95 -9.00
N CYS A 399 0.72 21.93 -10.31
CA CYS A 399 1.39 20.82 -11.00
C CYS A 399 2.13 21.38 -12.23
N SER A 400 3.06 20.63 -12.80
CA SER A 400 3.87 21.09 -13.92
C SER A 400 3.04 21.47 -15.17
N ALA A 401 1.89 20.82 -15.36
CA ALA A 401 1.01 21.13 -16.50
C ALA A 401 0.24 22.45 -16.31
N CYS A 402 -0.15 22.81 -15.08
CA CYS A 402 -0.86 24.06 -14.78
C CYS A 402 0.08 25.27 -14.69
N CYS A 403 1.25 25.07 -14.09
CA CYS A 403 2.17 26.16 -13.74
C CYS A 403 3.31 26.35 -14.75
N GLY A 404 3.54 25.36 -15.63
CA GLY A 404 4.76 25.30 -16.42
C GLY A 404 6.02 25.25 -15.55
N ALA A 405 7.19 25.47 -16.13
CA ALA A 405 8.47 25.49 -15.41
C ALA A 405 8.60 26.60 -14.34
N ARG A 406 7.61 27.47 -14.20
CA ARG A 406 7.65 28.63 -13.27
C ARG A 406 7.23 28.28 -11.83
N CYS A 407 6.52 27.18 -11.58
CA CYS A 407 6.08 26.83 -10.22
C CYS A 407 7.13 26.12 -9.39
N ALA A 408 8.10 25.45 -10.00
CA ALA A 408 9.19 24.76 -9.32
C ALA A 408 10.21 25.70 -8.62
N ILE A 409 10.04 27.02 -8.73
CA ILE A 409 10.97 28.03 -8.21
C ILE A 409 10.39 28.80 -6.99
N ARG A 410 9.17 28.47 -6.53
CA ARG A 410 8.55 29.16 -5.40
C ARG A 410 8.36 28.23 -4.20
N THR A 411 9.47 27.85 -3.59
CA THR A 411 9.54 27.48 -2.16
C THR A 411 10.91 27.85 -1.63
#